data_5fcda12fcaccf0def5d6585c096f2f42
#
_entry.id   5fcda12fcaccf0def5d6585c096f2f42
#
_cell.length_a   1.000
_cell.length_b   1.000
_cell.length_c   1.000
_cell.angle_alpha   90.00
_cell.angle_beta   90.00
_cell.angle_gamma   90.00
#
_symmetry.space_group_name_H-M   'P 1'
#
loop_
_entity.id
_entity.type
_entity.pdbx_description
1 polymer ?
#
loop_
_entity_poly.entity_id
_entity_poly.type
_entity_poly.pdbx_seq_one_letter_code
_entity_poly.pdbx_strand_id
1 'polypeptide(L)'
;MITLAEAQAPFAGTGSPRRVVAAPAAKLVNALLFLTILVSPLVFIEPAPYEFLVAILGAACMLARVPFDRRLLPLLILLVIWNVGGAIALTGVLDGQKAVRYAAISVFMAASTVIFACLFSENGVNVGRLQLMRRTYIVAAFVVAIIGSLGYLNAFPGASEMFATIGRANGTFKDPNVFGPFLILPLLMLTYSLLMEGIRLRRVVALLGIALGLLLSFSRGAWVHCGISAVFLLVLMFVAAPDTRTRARLTALSVLAIAAIAGLLVFALSFDAIGDMFKERARLIQPYDAGTNMGRFNLQQRAVTELLEHPFGLGPYEFVRLYGLQQHNSYLQAFLVYGWGGGLAYIALVLTTLVIGFRAALTSTPWQSFAITAQATFIGVVIESFVIDTDHWRHYFLLMGIIWGTYAAAMRYRPGATFRA
;
A
#
# COMPACT_ATOMS: atom_id res chain seq x y z
N MET A 1 37.60 10.23 -52.19
CA MET A 1 36.26 10.04 -52.82
C MET A 1 36.06 8.56 -52.95
N ILE A 2 35.42 7.91 -51.99
CA ILE A 2 34.83 6.59 -52.11
C ILE A 2 33.58 6.63 -51.23
N THR A 3 32.45 6.51 -51.84
CA THR A 3 31.11 6.55 -51.30
C THR A 3 30.80 5.25 -50.55
N LEU A 4 30.51 5.37 -49.26
CA LEU A 4 29.95 4.30 -48.44
C LEU A 4 28.40 4.40 -48.47
N ALA A 5 27.82 3.71 -49.45
CA ALA A 5 26.40 3.41 -49.51
C ALA A 5 26.30 1.91 -49.81
N GLU A 6 26.22 1.09 -48.74
CA GLU A 6 25.67 -0.28 -48.79
C GLU A 6 25.74 -0.92 -47.41
N ALA A 7 24.61 -1.31 -46.92
CA ALA A 7 24.26 -2.37 -45.99
C ALA A 7 23.38 -1.92 -44.83
N GLN A 8 22.13 -1.65 -45.13
CA GLN A 8 21.05 -1.82 -44.15
C GLN A 8 20.02 -2.81 -44.73
N ALA A 9 20.27 -4.09 -44.51
CA ALA A 9 19.22 -5.09 -44.64
C ALA A 9 18.38 -5.07 -43.35
N PRO A 10 17.04 -4.95 -43.43
CA PRO A 10 16.21 -5.01 -42.25
C PRO A 10 16.10 -6.47 -41.79
N PHE A 11 16.66 -6.79 -40.61
CA PHE A 11 16.31 -8.01 -39.91
C PHE A 11 14.80 -8.01 -39.63
N ALA A 12 14.05 -8.73 -40.44
CA ALA A 12 12.65 -9.09 -40.20
C ALA A 12 12.60 -10.07 -39.00
N GLY A 13 12.61 -9.53 -37.80
CA GLY A 13 12.26 -10.26 -36.61
C GLY A 13 10.78 -10.65 -36.69
N THR A 14 10.48 -11.94 -36.70
CA THR A 14 9.16 -12.54 -36.55
C THR A 14 8.63 -12.30 -35.15
N GLY A 15 8.33 -11.04 -34.79
CA GLY A 15 7.59 -10.66 -33.63
C GLY A 15 6.11 -10.81 -33.91
N SER A 16 5.42 -11.63 -33.10
CA SER A 16 3.95 -11.70 -33.10
C SER A 16 3.35 -10.29 -33.15
N PRO A 17 2.27 -10.03 -33.89
CA PRO A 17 1.69 -8.71 -34.05
C PRO A 17 1.31 -8.19 -32.63
N ARG A 18 1.97 -7.11 -32.19
CA ARG A 18 1.60 -6.38 -30.96
C ARG A 18 0.16 -5.94 -31.16
N ARG A 19 -0.75 -6.52 -30.40
CA ARG A 19 -2.13 -6.03 -30.31
C ARG A 19 -2.08 -4.67 -29.63
N VAL A 20 -2.12 -3.62 -30.42
CA VAL A 20 -2.29 -2.25 -29.93
C VAL A 20 -3.71 -2.20 -29.37
N VAL A 21 -3.83 -1.99 -28.06
CA VAL A 21 -5.12 -1.69 -27.43
C VAL A 21 -5.69 -0.48 -28.16
N ALA A 22 -6.93 -0.56 -28.62
CA ALA A 22 -7.56 0.57 -29.33
C ALA A 22 -7.48 1.82 -28.43
N ALA A 23 -7.04 2.94 -28.98
CA ALA A 23 -6.81 4.18 -28.22
C ALA A 23 -7.98 4.61 -27.33
N PRO A 24 -9.28 4.42 -27.71
CA PRO A 24 -10.41 4.67 -26.82
C PRO A 24 -10.44 3.76 -25.58
N ALA A 25 -10.13 2.46 -25.73
CA ALA A 25 -10.13 1.52 -24.61
C ALA A 25 -9.01 1.84 -23.61
N ALA A 26 -7.82 2.23 -24.07
CA ALA A 26 -6.74 2.68 -23.21
C ALA A 26 -7.10 3.96 -22.42
N LYS A 27 -7.79 4.90 -23.07
CA LYS A 27 -8.29 6.12 -22.40
C LYS A 27 -9.32 5.77 -21.32
N LEU A 28 -10.26 4.87 -21.60
CA LEU A 28 -11.25 4.41 -20.62
C LEU A 28 -10.59 3.75 -19.42
N VAL A 29 -9.64 2.83 -19.62
CA VAL A 29 -8.90 2.17 -18.54
C VAL A 29 -8.16 3.20 -17.68
N ASN A 30 -7.50 4.19 -18.30
CA ASN A 30 -6.80 5.24 -17.55
C ASN A 30 -7.76 6.16 -16.80
N ALA A 31 -8.93 6.51 -17.34
CA ALA A 31 -9.95 7.28 -16.66
C ALA A 31 -10.52 6.53 -15.46
N LEU A 32 -10.80 5.23 -15.61
CA LEU A 32 -11.26 4.38 -14.51
C LEU A 32 -10.19 4.21 -13.44
N LEU A 33 -8.92 4.02 -13.81
CA LEU A 33 -7.80 3.99 -12.87
C LEU A 33 -7.71 5.30 -12.07
N PHE A 34 -7.81 6.45 -12.75
CA PHE A 34 -7.84 7.77 -12.12
C PHE A 34 -8.97 7.86 -11.10
N LEU A 35 -10.20 7.56 -11.50
CA LEU A 35 -11.37 7.62 -10.60
C LEU A 35 -11.24 6.65 -9.42
N THR A 36 -10.79 5.42 -9.67
CA THR A 36 -10.60 4.40 -8.62
C THR A 36 -9.62 4.89 -7.55
N ILE A 37 -8.48 5.44 -7.96
CA ILE A 37 -7.49 5.96 -7.01
C ILE A 37 -7.99 7.22 -6.30
N LEU A 38 -8.69 8.12 -7.02
CA LEU A 38 -9.21 9.36 -6.45
C LEU A 38 -10.22 9.12 -5.33
N VAL A 39 -11.11 8.13 -5.52
CA VAL A 39 -12.16 7.83 -4.51
C VAL A 39 -11.71 6.81 -3.47
N SER A 40 -10.49 6.28 -3.57
CA SER A 40 -10.01 5.23 -2.65
C SER A 40 -10.06 5.61 -1.16
N PRO A 41 -9.92 6.90 -0.74
CA PRO A 41 -10.09 7.28 0.66
C PRO A 41 -11.55 7.42 1.10
N LEU A 42 -12.54 7.39 0.21
CA LEU A 42 -13.95 7.53 0.58
C LEU A 42 -14.49 6.21 1.14
N VAL A 43 -14.55 6.10 2.48
CA VAL A 43 -14.87 4.85 3.20
C VAL A 43 -16.04 5.03 4.19
N PHE A 44 -16.83 6.08 4.05
CA PHE A 44 -17.97 6.34 4.95
C PHE A 44 -19.02 5.22 4.91
N ILE A 45 -19.25 4.62 3.75
CA ILE A 45 -20.27 3.60 3.48
C ILE A 45 -19.59 2.38 2.87
N GLU A 46 -20.04 1.18 3.23
CA GLU A 46 -19.63 -0.10 2.63
C GLU A 46 -20.84 -0.83 2.06
N PRO A 47 -20.78 -1.24 0.78
CA PRO A 47 -19.68 -1.08 -0.17
C PRO A 47 -19.50 0.39 -0.60
N ALA A 48 -18.24 0.85 -0.69
CA ALA A 48 -17.89 2.21 -1.08
C ALA A 48 -17.80 2.36 -2.62
N PRO A 49 -17.75 3.58 -3.15
CA PRO A 49 -17.58 3.81 -4.60
C PRO A 49 -16.34 3.12 -5.18
N TYR A 50 -15.31 2.92 -4.37
CA TYR A 50 -14.08 2.23 -4.75
C TYR A 50 -14.32 0.80 -5.24
N GLU A 51 -15.15 0.01 -4.53
CA GLU A 51 -15.43 -1.38 -4.89
C GLU A 51 -16.08 -1.49 -6.28
N PHE A 52 -17.05 -0.63 -6.55
CA PHE A 52 -17.71 -0.60 -7.85
C PHE A 52 -16.75 -0.19 -8.97
N LEU A 53 -15.92 0.83 -8.73
CA LEU A 53 -14.96 1.30 -9.72
C LEU A 53 -13.87 0.27 -10.01
N VAL A 54 -13.37 -0.47 -9.01
CA VAL A 54 -12.42 -1.56 -9.25
C VAL A 54 -13.06 -2.69 -10.07
N ALA A 55 -14.30 -3.05 -9.80
CA ALA A 55 -15.02 -4.06 -10.60
C ALA A 55 -15.18 -3.61 -12.06
N ILE A 56 -15.60 -2.35 -12.28
CA ILE A 56 -15.73 -1.75 -13.62
C ILE A 56 -14.35 -1.66 -14.30
N LEU A 57 -13.30 -1.27 -13.56
CA LEU A 57 -11.92 -1.22 -14.06
C LEU A 57 -11.45 -2.62 -14.49
N GLY A 58 -11.75 -3.67 -13.71
CA GLY A 58 -11.45 -5.05 -14.06
C GLY A 58 -12.15 -5.49 -15.35
N ALA A 59 -13.44 -5.20 -15.49
CA ALA A 59 -14.19 -5.45 -16.71
C ALA A 59 -13.62 -4.68 -17.91
N ALA A 60 -13.27 -3.41 -17.74
CA ALA A 60 -12.63 -2.59 -18.76
C ALA A 60 -11.25 -3.16 -19.16
N CYS A 61 -10.46 -3.66 -18.21
CA CYS A 61 -9.17 -4.31 -18.50
C CYS A 61 -9.37 -5.60 -19.33
N MET A 62 -10.38 -6.40 -19.04
CA MET A 62 -10.72 -7.59 -19.82
C MET A 62 -11.16 -7.22 -21.23
N LEU A 63 -12.04 -6.24 -21.40
CA LEU A 63 -12.51 -5.75 -22.69
C LEU A 63 -11.37 -5.12 -23.51
N ALA A 64 -10.50 -4.35 -22.85
CA ALA A 64 -9.30 -3.77 -23.45
C ALA A 64 -8.20 -4.82 -23.72
N ARG A 65 -8.38 -6.06 -23.27
CA ARG A 65 -7.41 -7.16 -23.38
C ARG A 65 -6.05 -6.80 -22.79
N VAL A 66 -6.04 -6.15 -21.62
CA VAL A 66 -4.82 -5.88 -20.87
C VAL A 66 -4.08 -7.20 -20.64
N PRO A 67 -2.80 -7.31 -21.02
CA PRO A 67 -2.11 -8.59 -20.98
C PRO A 67 -1.82 -9.04 -19.55
N PHE A 68 -2.05 -10.34 -19.29
CA PHE A 68 -1.57 -10.99 -18.07
C PHE A 68 -0.13 -11.47 -18.28
N ASP A 69 0.80 -10.98 -17.48
CA ASP A 69 2.19 -11.43 -17.51
C ASP A 69 2.34 -12.76 -16.73
N ARG A 70 2.99 -13.75 -17.35
CA ARG A 70 3.22 -15.05 -16.70
C ARG A 70 3.99 -14.95 -15.38
N ARG A 71 4.75 -13.90 -15.16
CA ARG A 71 5.46 -13.62 -13.89
C ARG A 71 4.52 -13.28 -12.74
N LEU A 72 3.26 -12.96 -13.04
CA LEU A 72 2.21 -12.74 -12.06
C LEU A 72 1.50 -14.05 -11.65
N LEU A 73 1.84 -15.19 -12.27
CA LEU A 73 1.22 -16.46 -11.95
C LEU A 73 1.42 -16.89 -10.49
N PRO A 74 2.60 -16.74 -9.87
CA PRO A 74 2.76 -17.04 -8.44
C PRO A 74 1.87 -16.17 -7.54
N LEU A 75 1.68 -14.90 -7.87
CA LEU A 75 0.74 -14.03 -7.17
C LEU A 75 -0.69 -14.59 -7.21
N LEU A 76 -1.15 -14.93 -8.42
CA LEU A 76 -2.49 -15.48 -8.63
C LEU A 76 -2.68 -16.78 -7.85
N ILE A 77 -1.72 -17.69 -7.93
CA ILE A 77 -1.78 -18.99 -7.23
C ILE A 77 -1.87 -18.80 -5.71
N LEU A 78 -1.01 -17.96 -5.13
CA LEU A 78 -1.01 -17.71 -3.68
C LEU A 78 -2.30 -17.05 -3.22
N LEU A 79 -2.84 -16.08 -3.97
CA LEU A 79 -4.12 -15.45 -3.68
C LEU A 79 -5.30 -16.42 -3.81
N VAL A 80 -5.26 -17.36 -4.76
CA VAL A 80 -6.30 -18.40 -4.90
C VAL A 80 -6.23 -19.37 -3.73
N ILE A 81 -5.04 -19.89 -3.37
CA ILE A 81 -4.90 -20.81 -2.23
C ILE A 81 -5.37 -20.15 -0.93
N TRP A 82 -4.98 -18.89 -0.70
CA TRP A 82 -5.43 -18.12 0.46
C TRP A 82 -6.96 -18.05 0.53
N ASN A 83 -7.65 -17.66 -0.56
CA ASN A 83 -9.10 -17.54 -0.58
C ASN A 83 -9.85 -18.90 -0.55
N VAL A 84 -9.26 -19.95 -1.14
CA VAL A 84 -9.81 -21.34 -1.02
C VAL A 84 -9.79 -21.79 0.44
N GLY A 85 -8.69 -21.52 1.18
CA GLY A 85 -8.65 -21.75 2.62
C GLY A 85 -9.80 -21.06 3.36
N GLY A 86 -10.07 -19.79 3.03
CA GLY A 86 -11.20 -19.05 3.59
C GLY A 86 -12.57 -19.68 3.26
N ALA A 87 -12.75 -20.14 2.01
CA ALA A 87 -13.99 -20.81 1.60
C ALA A 87 -14.21 -22.14 2.37
N ILE A 88 -13.14 -22.87 2.65
CA ILE A 88 -13.21 -24.10 3.48
C ILE A 88 -13.59 -23.72 4.92
N ALA A 89 -12.98 -22.71 5.50
CA ALA A 89 -13.26 -22.28 6.87
C ALA A 89 -14.69 -21.79 7.08
N LEU A 90 -15.38 -21.30 6.03
CA LEU A 90 -16.79 -20.87 6.10
C LEU A 90 -17.73 -22.03 6.51
N THR A 91 -17.37 -23.28 6.28
CA THR A 91 -18.23 -24.44 6.60
C THR A 91 -18.45 -24.63 8.11
N GLY A 92 -17.55 -24.07 8.95
CA GLY A 92 -17.64 -24.15 10.41
C GLY A 92 -18.19 -22.91 11.11
N VAL A 93 -18.58 -21.85 10.38
CA VAL A 93 -18.98 -20.56 10.95
C VAL A 93 -20.46 -20.54 11.34
N LEU A 94 -20.78 -19.96 12.51
CA LEU A 94 -22.16 -19.84 12.99
C LEU A 94 -22.93 -18.67 12.35
N ASP A 95 -22.30 -17.47 12.18
CA ASP A 95 -22.90 -16.33 11.48
C ASP A 95 -22.47 -16.33 10.00
N GLY A 96 -23.12 -17.19 9.21
CA GLY A 96 -22.78 -17.38 7.80
C GLY A 96 -22.88 -16.10 6.95
N GLN A 97 -23.83 -15.20 7.24
CA GLN A 97 -24.00 -13.99 6.42
C GLN A 97 -22.83 -13.02 6.55
N LYS A 98 -22.35 -12.74 7.77
CA LYS A 98 -21.19 -11.88 8.00
C LYS A 98 -19.91 -12.53 7.46
N ALA A 99 -19.76 -13.83 7.66
CA ALA A 99 -18.60 -14.58 7.22
C ALA A 99 -18.49 -14.64 5.68
N VAL A 100 -19.57 -14.87 4.96
CA VAL A 100 -19.60 -14.83 3.50
C VAL A 100 -19.25 -13.43 2.98
N ARG A 101 -19.78 -12.37 3.61
CA ARG A 101 -19.41 -10.99 3.25
C ARG A 101 -17.92 -10.74 3.43
N TYR A 102 -17.33 -11.20 4.53
CA TYR A 102 -15.89 -11.10 4.80
C TYR A 102 -15.08 -11.81 3.71
N ALA A 103 -15.42 -13.06 3.37
CA ALA A 103 -14.77 -13.83 2.32
C ALA A 103 -14.91 -13.16 0.94
N ALA A 104 -16.07 -12.59 0.63
CA ALA A 104 -16.27 -11.85 -0.62
C ALA A 104 -15.37 -10.62 -0.71
N ILE A 105 -15.16 -9.90 0.40
CA ILE A 105 -14.21 -8.78 0.46
C ILE A 105 -12.77 -9.27 0.22
N SER A 106 -12.38 -10.41 0.81
CA SER A 106 -11.05 -11.00 0.59
C SER A 106 -10.80 -11.35 -0.88
N VAL A 107 -11.77 -12.00 -1.54
CA VAL A 107 -11.72 -12.31 -2.99
C VAL A 107 -11.62 -11.02 -3.80
N PHE A 108 -12.40 -10.01 -3.45
CA PHE A 108 -12.36 -8.70 -4.12
C PHE A 108 -10.98 -8.04 -3.99
N MET A 109 -10.39 -8.05 -2.78
CA MET A 109 -9.04 -7.49 -2.55
C MET A 109 -7.98 -8.25 -3.34
N ALA A 110 -8.04 -9.58 -3.39
CA ALA A 110 -7.19 -10.41 -4.21
C ALA A 110 -7.30 -10.06 -5.71
N ALA A 111 -8.52 -9.94 -6.22
CA ALA A 111 -8.78 -9.54 -7.61
C ALA A 111 -8.23 -8.15 -7.92
N SER A 112 -8.43 -7.17 -7.02
CA SER A 112 -7.91 -5.81 -7.18
C SER A 112 -6.38 -5.79 -7.31
N THR A 113 -5.67 -6.60 -6.51
CA THR A 113 -4.21 -6.75 -6.62
C THR A 113 -3.78 -7.23 -8.00
N VAL A 114 -4.45 -8.25 -8.53
CA VAL A 114 -4.14 -8.79 -9.87
C VAL A 114 -4.41 -7.74 -10.95
N ILE A 115 -5.52 -7.01 -10.87
CA ILE A 115 -5.86 -5.93 -11.81
C ILE A 115 -4.76 -4.86 -11.80
N PHE A 116 -4.36 -4.36 -10.64
CA PHE A 116 -3.29 -3.36 -10.53
C PHE A 116 -1.94 -3.91 -11.02
N ALA A 117 -1.59 -5.16 -10.68
CA ALA A 117 -0.36 -5.79 -11.16
C ALA A 117 -0.32 -5.89 -12.69
N CYS A 118 -1.42 -6.27 -13.35
CA CYS A 118 -1.53 -6.28 -14.80
C CYS A 118 -1.36 -4.88 -15.38
N LEU A 119 -2.06 -3.87 -14.85
CA LEU A 119 -1.99 -2.48 -15.33
C LEU A 119 -0.58 -1.89 -15.25
N PHE A 120 0.14 -2.18 -14.16
CA PHE A 120 1.49 -1.65 -13.93
C PHE A 120 2.59 -2.53 -14.56
N SER A 121 2.27 -3.70 -15.06
CA SER A 121 3.21 -4.54 -15.80
C SER A 121 3.17 -4.30 -17.32
N GLU A 122 2.15 -3.66 -17.88
CA GLU A 122 1.96 -3.55 -19.32
C GLU A 122 3.04 -2.67 -19.98
N ASN A 123 3.78 -3.26 -20.94
CA ASN A 123 4.87 -2.57 -21.63
C ASN A 123 4.39 -1.36 -22.44
N GLY A 124 5.16 -0.28 -22.39
CA GLY A 124 4.93 0.93 -23.16
C GLY A 124 3.94 1.91 -22.49
N VAL A 125 3.06 1.44 -21.59
CA VAL A 125 2.07 2.30 -20.91
C VAL A 125 2.19 2.31 -19.39
N ASN A 126 2.96 1.37 -18.82
CA ASN A 126 3.13 1.24 -17.37
C ASN A 126 3.64 2.51 -16.68
N VAL A 127 4.63 3.20 -17.26
CA VAL A 127 5.17 4.45 -16.71
C VAL A 127 4.09 5.52 -16.61
N GLY A 128 3.30 5.68 -17.68
CA GLY A 128 2.18 6.64 -17.72
C GLY A 128 1.12 6.33 -16.66
N ARG A 129 0.76 5.07 -16.49
CA ARG A 129 -0.21 4.63 -15.45
C ARG A 129 0.32 4.78 -14.04
N LEU A 130 1.58 4.46 -13.79
CA LEU A 130 2.23 4.68 -12.50
C LEU A 130 2.31 6.18 -12.15
N GLN A 131 2.61 7.04 -13.14
CA GLN A 131 2.60 8.49 -12.94
C GLN A 131 1.17 9.02 -12.69
N LEU A 132 0.17 8.51 -13.40
CA LEU A 132 -1.23 8.83 -13.17
C LEU A 132 -1.64 8.47 -11.75
N MET A 133 -1.40 7.22 -11.36
CA MET A 133 -1.64 6.72 -10.00
C MET A 133 -0.95 7.60 -8.96
N ARG A 134 0.35 7.89 -9.09
CA ARG A 134 1.10 8.76 -8.17
C ARG A 134 0.44 10.12 -8.00
N ARG A 135 0.13 10.81 -9.11
CA ARG A 135 -0.46 12.15 -9.07
C ARG A 135 -1.82 12.13 -8.40
N THR A 136 -2.66 11.18 -8.78
CA THR A 136 -4.02 11.05 -8.25
C THR A 136 -3.99 10.67 -6.77
N TYR A 137 -3.11 9.73 -6.37
CA TYR A 137 -3.01 9.32 -4.98
C TYR A 137 -2.50 10.45 -4.08
N ILE A 138 -1.51 11.24 -4.53
CA ILE A 138 -1.04 12.42 -3.77
C ILE A 138 -2.17 13.43 -3.59
N VAL A 139 -2.97 13.70 -4.63
CA VAL A 139 -4.12 14.61 -4.52
C VAL A 139 -5.16 14.07 -3.55
N ALA A 140 -5.56 12.80 -3.69
CA ALA A 140 -6.54 12.15 -2.82
C ALA A 140 -6.08 12.15 -1.35
N ALA A 141 -4.82 11.80 -1.11
CA ALA A 141 -4.22 11.79 0.22
C ALA A 141 -4.11 13.20 0.83
N PHE A 142 -3.74 14.20 0.04
CA PHE A 142 -3.69 15.58 0.50
C PHE A 142 -5.08 16.09 0.90
N VAL A 143 -6.08 15.86 0.05
CA VAL A 143 -7.46 16.29 0.34
C VAL A 143 -7.98 15.64 1.62
N VAL A 144 -7.83 14.31 1.76
CA VAL A 144 -8.33 13.62 2.94
C VAL A 144 -7.53 13.95 4.21
N ALA A 145 -6.23 14.25 4.09
CA ALA A 145 -5.40 14.70 5.20
C ALA A 145 -5.85 16.08 5.71
N ILE A 146 -6.15 17.02 4.79
CA ILE A 146 -6.71 18.33 5.15
C ILE A 146 -8.08 18.17 5.80
N ILE A 147 -8.98 17.36 5.23
CA ILE A 147 -10.30 17.09 5.81
C ILE A 147 -10.17 16.52 7.23
N GLY A 148 -9.30 15.52 7.42
CA GLY A 148 -9.04 14.95 8.75
C GLY A 148 -8.47 15.97 9.74
N SER A 149 -7.55 16.83 9.29
CA SER A 149 -6.98 17.91 10.11
C SER A 149 -8.04 18.95 10.51
N LEU A 150 -8.90 19.35 9.58
CA LEU A 150 -10.02 20.25 9.86
C LEU A 150 -11.04 19.63 10.84
N GLY A 151 -11.29 18.32 10.70
CA GLY A 151 -12.11 17.57 11.65
C GLY A 151 -11.54 17.55 13.05
N TYR A 152 -10.24 17.25 13.17
CA TYR A 152 -9.54 17.25 14.46
C TYR A 152 -9.58 18.64 15.15
N LEU A 153 -9.38 19.70 14.37
CA LEU A 153 -9.42 21.08 14.87
C LEU A 153 -10.84 21.64 15.08
N ASN A 154 -11.87 20.85 14.76
CA ASN A 154 -13.27 21.28 14.79
C ASN A 154 -13.49 22.62 14.06
N ALA A 155 -12.92 22.76 12.87
CA ALA A 155 -12.82 24.00 12.12
C ALA A 155 -14.18 24.58 11.66
N PHE A 156 -15.23 23.77 11.67
CA PHE A 156 -16.62 24.16 11.39
C PHE A 156 -17.60 23.29 12.18
N PRO A 157 -18.86 23.70 12.41
CA PRO A 157 -19.83 22.94 13.15
C PRO A 157 -20.01 21.51 12.57
N GLY A 158 -19.87 20.46 13.41
CA GLY A 158 -19.97 19.07 13.01
C GLY A 158 -18.71 18.45 12.39
N ALA A 159 -17.62 19.23 12.21
CA ALA A 159 -16.40 18.75 11.59
C ALA A 159 -15.75 17.59 12.38
N SER A 160 -15.70 17.68 13.70
CA SER A 160 -15.13 16.64 14.56
C SER A 160 -15.97 15.36 14.56
N GLU A 161 -17.30 15.47 14.48
CA GLU A 161 -18.21 14.32 14.44
C GLU A 161 -18.06 13.53 13.14
N MET A 162 -17.77 14.22 12.03
CA MET A 162 -17.66 13.60 10.70
C MET A 162 -16.28 13.07 10.39
N PHE A 163 -15.20 13.74 10.84
CA PHE A 163 -13.85 13.53 10.35
C PHE A 163 -12.82 13.29 11.45
N ALA A 164 -13.28 13.14 12.70
CA ALA A 164 -12.44 12.75 13.83
C ALA A 164 -13.16 11.70 14.69
N THR A 165 -12.40 10.82 15.34
CA THR A 165 -12.92 9.79 16.23
C THR A 165 -12.08 9.77 17.51
N ILE A 166 -12.72 9.97 18.68
CA ILE A 166 -12.07 9.94 20.00
C ILE A 166 -10.83 10.85 20.03
N GLY A 167 -10.96 12.10 19.56
CA GLY A 167 -9.85 13.08 19.54
C GLY A 167 -8.70 12.72 18.58
N ARG A 168 -8.97 11.99 17.50
CA ARG A 168 -8.01 11.58 16.48
C ARG A 168 -8.57 11.87 15.09
N ALA A 169 -7.74 12.41 14.20
CA ALA A 169 -8.14 12.60 12.81
C ALA A 169 -8.31 11.23 12.11
N ASN A 170 -9.43 11.03 11.44
CA ASN A 170 -9.69 9.86 10.59
C ASN A 170 -10.10 10.24 9.15
N GLY A 171 -10.31 11.54 8.88
CA GLY A 171 -10.72 12.00 7.57
C GLY A 171 -12.02 11.32 7.12
N THR A 172 -11.99 10.70 5.95
CA THR A 172 -13.12 9.94 5.41
C THR A 172 -13.07 8.44 5.74
N PHE A 173 -12.14 8.02 6.57
CA PHE A 173 -12.02 6.64 7.05
C PHE A 173 -12.82 6.42 8.33
N LYS A 174 -13.20 5.17 8.59
CA LYS A 174 -13.87 4.78 9.84
C LYS A 174 -12.89 4.69 11.04
N ASP A 175 -11.61 4.44 10.76
CA ASP A 175 -10.59 4.19 11.77
C ASP A 175 -9.31 5.01 11.47
N PRO A 176 -8.82 5.82 12.43
CA PRO A 176 -7.53 6.51 12.33
C PRO A 176 -6.33 5.58 12.06
N ASN A 177 -6.42 4.31 12.49
CA ASN A 177 -5.37 3.32 12.26
C ASN A 177 -5.33 2.80 10.81
N VAL A 178 -6.34 3.08 10.00
CA VAL A 178 -6.35 2.85 8.55
C VAL A 178 -6.01 4.13 7.79
N PHE A 179 -6.50 5.27 8.28
CA PHE A 179 -6.23 6.58 7.70
C PHE A 179 -4.74 6.93 7.70
N GLY A 180 -4.05 6.75 8.84
CA GLY A 180 -2.61 7.03 8.95
C GLY A 180 -1.77 6.26 7.93
N PRO A 181 -1.82 4.93 7.88
CA PRO A 181 -1.08 4.12 6.91
C PRO A 181 -1.39 4.43 5.44
N PHE A 182 -2.63 4.80 5.11
CA PHE A 182 -3.00 5.25 3.77
C PHE A 182 -2.17 6.45 3.29
N LEU A 183 -1.76 7.34 4.18
CA LEU A 183 -1.00 8.55 3.87
C LEU A 183 0.49 8.29 3.62
N ILE A 184 1.03 7.11 3.98
CA ILE A 184 2.48 6.86 3.98
C ILE A 184 3.03 6.74 2.57
N LEU A 185 2.42 5.94 1.68
CA LEU A 185 2.91 5.79 0.30
C LEU A 185 3.02 7.14 -0.44
N PRO A 186 1.98 8.00 -0.48
CA PRO A 186 2.09 9.30 -1.15
C PRO A 186 3.09 10.23 -0.47
N LEU A 187 3.27 10.15 0.85
CA LEU A 187 4.29 10.90 1.59
C LEU A 187 5.71 10.47 1.14
N LEU A 188 5.97 9.16 1.02
CA LEU A 188 7.25 8.66 0.53
C LEU A 188 7.50 9.01 -0.94
N MET A 189 6.47 8.97 -1.79
CA MET A 189 6.56 9.40 -3.19
C MET A 189 6.92 10.88 -3.31
N LEU A 190 6.38 11.74 -2.44
CA LEU A 190 6.74 13.16 -2.37
C LEU A 190 8.17 13.34 -1.85
N THR A 191 8.56 12.63 -0.80
CA THR A 191 9.92 12.65 -0.24
C THR A 191 10.94 12.25 -1.31
N TYR A 192 10.71 11.13 -2.03
CA TYR A 192 11.55 10.72 -3.15
C TYR A 192 11.67 11.84 -4.20
N SER A 193 10.53 12.44 -4.58
CA SER A 193 10.52 13.51 -5.60
C SER A 193 11.24 14.78 -5.15
N LEU A 194 11.19 15.13 -3.86
CA LEU A 194 11.92 16.28 -3.31
C LEU A 194 13.43 16.03 -3.31
N LEU A 195 13.86 14.82 -2.96
CA LEU A 195 15.26 14.44 -2.90
C LEU A 195 15.90 14.32 -4.30
N MET A 196 15.18 13.75 -5.28
CA MET A 196 15.73 13.42 -6.60
C MET A 196 15.38 14.43 -7.69
N GLU A 197 14.14 14.96 -7.71
CA GLU A 197 13.64 15.82 -8.77
C GLU A 197 13.69 17.31 -8.40
N GLY A 198 14.09 17.64 -7.16
CA GLY A 198 14.27 19.00 -6.65
C GLY A 198 13.03 19.56 -5.93
N ILE A 199 13.32 20.61 -5.16
CA ILE A 199 12.33 21.28 -4.30
C ILE A 199 11.39 22.12 -5.16
N ARG A 200 10.07 21.91 -4.99
CA ARG A 200 9.01 22.73 -5.59
C ARG A 200 7.96 23.01 -4.52
N LEU A 201 7.53 24.25 -4.39
CA LEU A 201 6.59 24.69 -3.35
C LEU A 201 5.36 23.77 -3.24
N ARG A 202 4.73 23.42 -4.36
CA ARG A 202 3.58 22.52 -4.38
C ARG A 202 3.84 21.14 -3.77
N ARG A 203 5.09 20.60 -3.93
CA ARG A 203 5.48 19.30 -3.33
C ARG A 203 5.67 19.44 -1.83
N VAL A 204 6.27 20.56 -1.39
CA VAL A 204 6.46 20.86 0.04
C VAL A 204 5.11 21.03 0.73
N VAL A 205 4.21 21.81 0.16
CA VAL A 205 2.85 22.01 0.71
C VAL A 205 2.09 20.68 0.80
N ALA A 206 2.14 19.85 -0.25
CA ALA A 206 1.50 18.54 -0.23
C ALA A 206 2.13 17.62 0.83
N LEU A 207 3.47 17.59 0.95
CA LEU A 207 4.16 16.80 1.96
C LEU A 207 3.75 17.22 3.37
N LEU A 208 3.77 18.52 3.67
CA LEU A 208 3.43 19.05 5.00
C LEU A 208 1.96 18.80 5.34
N GLY A 209 1.04 18.98 4.39
CA GLY A 209 -0.39 18.70 4.61
C GLY A 209 -0.66 17.22 4.88
N ILE A 210 -0.03 16.31 4.13
CA ILE A 210 -0.15 14.85 4.36
C ILE A 210 0.53 14.45 5.68
N ALA A 211 1.70 14.99 5.99
CA ALA A 211 2.39 14.73 7.24
C ALA A 211 1.58 15.22 8.46
N LEU A 212 0.91 16.38 8.36
CA LEU A 212 0.02 16.88 9.38
C LEU A 212 -1.15 15.91 9.64
N GLY A 213 -1.82 15.44 8.57
CA GLY A 213 -2.89 14.45 8.70
C GLY A 213 -2.41 13.14 9.36
N LEU A 214 -1.22 12.65 8.96
CA LEU A 214 -0.60 11.48 9.58
C LEU A 214 -0.31 11.71 11.07
N LEU A 215 0.24 12.86 11.44
CA LEU A 215 0.51 13.23 12.83
C LEU A 215 -0.77 13.25 13.65
N LEU A 216 -1.80 13.96 13.17
CA LEU A 216 -3.08 14.12 13.84
C LEU A 216 -3.95 12.85 13.87
N SER A 217 -3.57 11.80 13.10
CA SER A 217 -4.18 10.48 13.24
C SER A 217 -3.93 9.87 14.61
N PHE A 218 -2.89 10.29 15.31
CA PHE A 218 -2.42 9.71 16.58
C PHE A 218 -2.35 8.18 16.55
N SER A 219 -2.07 7.61 15.39
CA SER A 219 -1.84 6.18 15.21
C SER A 219 -0.37 5.86 15.40
N ARG A 220 -0.05 5.25 16.55
CA ARG A 220 1.32 4.82 16.88
C ARG A 220 1.86 3.83 15.84
N GLY A 221 1.01 2.88 15.40
CA GLY A 221 1.34 1.94 14.34
C GLY A 221 1.74 2.66 13.06
N ALA A 222 0.94 3.64 12.62
CA ALA A 222 1.24 4.44 11.43
C ALA A 222 2.52 5.28 11.56
N TRP A 223 2.81 5.82 12.76
CA TRP A 223 4.05 6.58 12.99
C TRP A 223 5.29 5.68 12.90
N VAL A 224 5.24 4.49 13.54
CA VAL A 224 6.32 3.49 13.46
C VAL A 224 6.48 2.98 12.02
N HIS A 225 5.37 2.65 11.35
CA HIS A 225 5.35 2.29 9.92
C HIS A 225 6.02 3.38 9.07
N CYS A 226 5.63 4.64 9.23
CA CYS A 226 6.22 5.76 8.48
C CYS A 226 7.72 5.89 8.74
N GLY A 227 8.16 5.80 9.99
CA GLY A 227 9.58 5.86 10.37
C GLY A 227 10.40 4.74 9.73
N ILE A 228 9.94 3.50 9.84
CA ILE A 228 10.58 2.33 9.21
C ILE A 228 10.63 2.50 7.70
N SER A 229 9.51 2.89 7.08
CA SER A 229 9.41 3.10 5.65
C SER A 229 10.34 4.22 5.15
N ALA A 230 10.47 5.30 5.92
CA ALA A 230 11.39 6.39 5.58
C ALA A 230 12.86 5.94 5.63
N VAL A 231 13.24 5.16 6.64
CA VAL A 231 14.60 4.57 6.73
C VAL A 231 14.86 3.68 5.50
N PHE A 232 13.96 2.75 5.18
CA PHE A 232 14.14 1.87 4.02
C PHE A 232 14.08 2.64 2.69
N LEU A 233 13.29 3.71 2.58
CA LEU A 233 13.32 4.59 1.42
C LEU A 233 14.73 5.14 1.20
N LEU A 234 15.35 5.72 2.24
CA LEU A 234 16.68 6.31 2.15
C LEU A 234 17.76 5.25 1.85
N VAL A 235 17.68 4.09 2.49
CA VAL A 235 18.59 2.97 2.23
C VAL A 235 18.49 2.50 0.77
N LEU A 236 17.28 2.25 0.28
CA LEU A 236 17.07 1.80 -1.10
C LEU A 236 17.51 2.86 -2.12
N MET A 237 17.24 4.15 -1.86
CA MET A 237 17.71 5.25 -2.70
C MET A 237 19.25 5.33 -2.72
N PHE A 238 19.89 5.17 -1.57
CA PHE A 238 21.35 5.19 -1.43
C PHE A 238 22.01 4.02 -2.18
N VAL A 239 21.47 2.80 -2.02
CA VAL A 239 21.98 1.61 -2.71
C VAL A 239 21.76 1.71 -4.23
N ALA A 240 20.60 2.20 -4.66
CA ALA A 240 20.25 2.36 -6.08
C ALA A 240 20.92 3.59 -6.73
N ALA A 241 21.57 4.47 -5.97
CA ALA A 241 22.17 5.69 -6.50
C ALA A 241 23.34 5.36 -7.46
N PRO A 242 23.36 5.97 -8.67
CA PRO A 242 24.31 5.60 -9.72
C PRO A 242 25.74 6.01 -9.44
N ASP A 243 25.95 7.06 -8.65
CA ASP A 243 27.26 7.69 -8.44
C ASP A 243 27.45 8.21 -7.01
N THR A 244 28.71 8.45 -6.62
CA THR A 244 29.10 8.91 -5.28
C THR A 244 28.55 10.31 -4.97
N ARG A 245 28.42 11.19 -5.97
CA ARG A 245 27.88 12.54 -5.78
C ARG A 245 26.40 12.49 -5.38
N THR A 246 25.63 11.64 -6.05
CA THR A 246 24.21 11.39 -5.68
C THR A 246 24.10 10.82 -4.28
N ARG A 247 24.97 9.87 -3.89
CA ARG A 247 25.01 9.31 -2.52
C ARG A 247 25.31 10.37 -1.48
N ALA A 248 26.35 11.19 -1.71
CA ALA A 248 26.73 12.28 -0.81
C ALA A 248 25.59 13.30 -0.65
N ARG A 249 24.93 13.67 -1.76
CA ARG A 249 23.77 14.57 -1.72
C ARG A 249 22.60 13.96 -0.93
N LEU A 250 22.27 12.69 -1.16
CA LEU A 250 21.23 11.99 -0.42
C LEU A 250 21.54 11.97 1.08
N THR A 251 22.78 11.62 1.47
CA THR A 251 23.19 11.62 2.87
C THR A 251 23.05 13.01 3.49
N ALA A 252 23.57 14.06 2.84
CA ALA A 252 23.48 15.42 3.35
C ALA A 252 22.02 15.89 3.52
N LEU A 253 21.16 15.66 2.51
CA LEU A 253 19.74 16.02 2.59
C LEU A 253 18.99 15.21 3.65
N SER A 254 19.33 13.93 3.83
CA SER A 254 18.76 13.07 4.86
C SER A 254 19.12 13.55 6.26
N VAL A 255 20.40 13.86 6.50
CA VAL A 255 20.87 14.42 7.77
C VAL A 255 20.17 15.76 8.08
N LEU A 256 20.07 16.65 7.08
CA LEU A 256 19.37 17.92 7.23
C LEU A 256 17.89 17.73 7.54
N ALA A 257 17.21 16.80 6.84
CA ALA A 257 15.80 16.50 7.08
C ALA A 257 15.57 15.92 8.49
N ILE A 258 16.43 14.99 8.94
CA ILE A 258 16.36 14.43 10.29
C ILE A 258 16.59 15.52 11.34
N ALA A 259 17.58 16.38 11.15
CA ALA A 259 17.86 17.50 12.05
C ALA A 259 16.69 18.49 12.10
N ALA A 260 16.07 18.80 10.95
CA ALA A 260 14.88 19.65 10.89
C ALA A 260 13.66 19.03 11.60
N ILE A 261 13.41 17.74 11.40
CA ILE A 261 12.34 17.01 12.09
C ILE A 261 12.59 16.97 13.60
N ALA A 262 13.82 16.68 14.04
CA ALA A 262 14.18 16.69 15.45
C ALA A 262 14.01 18.08 16.07
N GLY A 263 14.45 19.14 15.38
CA GLY A 263 14.24 20.51 15.81
C GLY A 263 12.76 20.91 15.93
N LEU A 264 11.95 20.54 14.93
CA LEU A 264 10.50 20.76 14.97
C LEU A 264 9.82 19.99 16.10
N LEU A 265 10.27 18.76 16.37
CA LEU A 265 9.76 17.95 17.46
C LEU A 265 10.09 18.58 18.82
N VAL A 266 11.36 19.00 19.04
CA VAL A 266 11.79 19.70 20.25
C VAL A 266 10.97 20.98 20.44
N PHE A 267 10.79 21.75 19.37
CA PHE A 267 9.96 22.97 19.41
C PHE A 267 8.50 22.65 19.73
N ALA A 268 7.91 21.63 19.11
CA ALA A 268 6.52 21.22 19.40
C ALA A 268 6.34 20.75 20.85
N LEU A 269 7.32 19.99 21.38
CA LEU A 269 7.31 19.50 22.76
C LEU A 269 7.54 20.59 23.81
N SER A 270 7.97 21.80 23.41
CA SER A 270 8.08 22.95 24.31
C SER A 270 6.71 23.57 24.69
N PHE A 271 5.64 23.16 24.00
CA PHE A 271 4.28 23.56 24.36
C PHE A 271 3.65 22.48 25.23
N ASP A 272 3.28 22.80 26.48
CA ASP A 272 2.77 21.86 27.48
C ASP A 272 1.61 20.99 26.97
N ALA A 273 0.63 21.61 26.30
CA ALA A 273 -0.52 20.89 25.76
C ALA A 273 -0.16 19.81 24.70
N ILE A 274 0.87 20.06 23.88
CA ILE A 274 1.36 19.10 22.89
C ILE A 274 2.25 18.06 23.56
N GLY A 275 3.10 18.51 24.49
CA GLY A 275 4.02 17.66 25.24
C GLY A 275 3.30 16.60 26.06
N ASP A 276 2.23 16.94 26.74
CA ASP A 276 1.47 16.00 27.56
C ASP A 276 0.67 14.99 26.72
N MET A 277 0.04 15.44 25.66
CA MET A 277 -0.59 14.53 24.69
C MET A 277 0.43 13.57 24.05
N PHE A 278 1.62 14.08 23.69
CA PHE A 278 2.66 13.25 23.10
C PHE A 278 3.19 12.23 24.11
N LYS A 279 3.44 12.62 25.36
CA LYS A 279 3.86 11.71 26.45
C LYS A 279 2.84 10.60 26.70
N GLU A 280 1.54 10.93 26.71
CA GLU A 280 0.47 9.95 26.87
C GLU A 280 0.43 8.95 25.71
N ARG A 281 0.59 9.45 24.47
CA ARG A 281 0.52 8.61 23.26
C ARG A 281 1.82 7.91 22.91
N ALA A 282 2.98 8.44 23.32
CA ALA A 282 4.30 7.83 23.05
C ALA A 282 4.60 6.58 23.90
N ARG A 283 3.78 6.25 24.89
CA ARG A 283 3.91 4.97 25.61
C ARG A 283 3.68 3.81 24.65
N LEU A 284 4.71 3.01 24.41
CA LEU A 284 4.66 1.86 23.51
C LEU A 284 3.68 0.78 23.99
N ILE A 285 3.57 0.61 25.29
CA ILE A 285 2.68 -0.37 25.93
C ILE A 285 1.66 0.42 26.78
N GLN A 286 0.40 0.23 26.51
CA GLN A 286 -0.69 0.79 27.31
C GLN A 286 -1.13 -0.23 28.36
N PRO A 287 -1.72 0.20 29.49
CA PRO A 287 -2.23 -0.71 30.52
C PRO A 287 -3.22 -1.75 29.95
N TYR A 288 -3.99 -1.39 28.94
CA TYR A 288 -4.92 -2.32 28.27
C TYR A 288 -4.23 -3.32 27.33
N ASP A 289 -2.97 -3.11 26.92
CA ASP A 289 -2.23 -4.05 26.06
C ASP A 289 -1.65 -5.23 26.88
N ALA A 290 -1.29 -5.02 28.15
CA ALA A 290 -0.55 -6.00 28.96
C ALA A 290 -1.24 -6.37 30.31
N GLY A 291 -2.17 -5.56 30.79
CA GLY A 291 -2.65 -5.64 32.18
C GLY A 291 -3.92 -6.45 32.41
N THR A 292 -4.59 -6.94 31.37
CA THR A 292 -5.88 -7.63 31.49
C THR A 292 -5.89 -8.93 30.71
N ASN A 293 -6.74 -9.91 31.09
CA ASN A 293 -6.99 -11.14 30.33
C ASN A 293 -7.50 -10.86 28.89
N MET A 294 -7.93 -9.62 28.62
CA MET A 294 -8.39 -9.11 27.32
C MET A 294 -7.33 -8.22 26.63
N GLY A 295 -6.11 -8.16 27.17
CA GLY A 295 -5.01 -7.41 26.55
C GLY A 295 -4.58 -8.04 25.21
N ARG A 296 -4.09 -7.20 24.29
CA ARG A 296 -3.70 -7.61 22.93
C ARG A 296 -2.76 -8.82 22.92
N PHE A 297 -1.73 -8.83 23.74
CA PHE A 297 -0.75 -9.92 23.76
C PHE A 297 -1.34 -11.22 24.30
N ASN A 298 -2.25 -11.16 25.29
CA ASN A 298 -2.96 -12.34 25.79
C ASN A 298 -3.91 -12.91 24.71
N LEU A 299 -4.58 -12.04 23.95
CA LEU A 299 -5.41 -12.48 22.83
C LEU A 299 -4.58 -13.09 21.71
N GLN A 300 -3.37 -12.58 21.40
CA GLN A 300 -2.46 -13.18 20.45
C GLN A 300 -1.97 -14.58 20.92
N GLN A 301 -1.70 -14.73 22.20
CA GLN A 301 -1.33 -16.05 22.76
C GLN A 301 -2.48 -17.05 22.63
N ARG A 302 -3.72 -16.66 22.92
CA ARG A 302 -4.91 -17.49 22.70
C ARG A 302 -5.10 -17.82 21.23
N ALA A 303 -4.87 -16.86 20.33
CA ALA A 303 -4.92 -17.06 18.89
C ALA A 303 -3.93 -18.14 18.42
N VAL A 304 -2.74 -18.23 19.03
CA VAL A 304 -1.77 -19.31 18.76
C VAL A 304 -2.34 -20.68 19.18
N THR A 305 -3.01 -20.77 20.32
CA THR A 305 -3.66 -22.03 20.73
C THR A 305 -4.75 -22.43 19.74
N GLU A 306 -5.65 -21.49 19.41
CA GLU A 306 -6.75 -21.76 18.50
C GLU A 306 -6.28 -22.19 17.09
N LEU A 307 -5.24 -21.53 16.55
CA LEU A 307 -4.74 -21.91 15.23
C LEU A 307 -4.13 -23.33 15.19
N LEU A 308 -3.59 -23.82 16.32
CA LEU A 308 -3.04 -25.18 16.41
C LEU A 308 -4.15 -26.23 16.49
N GLU A 309 -5.27 -25.92 17.14
CA GLU A 309 -6.42 -26.82 17.30
C GLU A 309 -7.33 -26.83 16.08
N HIS A 310 -7.30 -25.77 15.24
CA HIS A 310 -8.19 -25.58 14.08
C HIS A 310 -7.44 -25.51 12.76
N PRO A 311 -6.93 -26.64 12.21
CA PRO A 311 -6.13 -26.65 10.97
C PRO A 311 -6.89 -26.15 9.73
N PHE A 312 -8.22 -26.25 9.72
CA PHE A 312 -9.08 -25.69 8.66
C PHE A 312 -9.53 -24.26 8.92
N GLY A 313 -9.08 -23.65 10.03
CA GLY A 313 -9.46 -22.32 10.50
C GLY A 313 -10.76 -22.32 11.30
N LEU A 314 -10.90 -21.31 12.17
CA LEU A 314 -12.18 -21.00 12.84
C LEU A 314 -13.17 -20.34 11.89
N GLY A 315 -12.65 -19.59 10.93
CA GLY A 315 -13.43 -18.73 10.05
C GLY A 315 -13.62 -17.29 10.56
N PRO A 316 -14.14 -16.40 9.68
CA PRO A 316 -14.32 -15.00 10.00
C PRO A 316 -15.21 -14.75 11.22
N TYR A 317 -14.78 -13.83 12.09
CA TYR A 317 -15.44 -13.37 13.31
C TYR A 317 -15.60 -14.41 14.44
N GLU A 318 -15.28 -15.69 14.24
CA GLU A 318 -15.41 -16.72 15.27
C GLU A 318 -14.49 -16.47 16.46
N PHE A 319 -13.25 -15.98 16.24
CA PHE A 319 -12.36 -15.60 17.34
C PHE A 319 -12.95 -14.48 18.20
N VAL A 320 -13.56 -13.45 17.58
CA VAL A 320 -14.28 -12.38 18.32
C VAL A 320 -15.47 -12.92 19.07
N ARG A 321 -16.21 -13.86 18.49
CA ARG A 321 -17.33 -14.50 19.16
C ARG A 321 -16.90 -15.26 20.42
N LEU A 322 -15.75 -15.94 20.38
CA LEU A 322 -15.20 -16.68 21.50
C LEU A 322 -14.61 -15.80 22.59
N TYR A 323 -13.88 -14.74 22.19
CA TYR A 323 -13.05 -13.95 23.09
C TYR A 323 -13.47 -12.47 23.23
N GLY A 324 -14.51 -12.03 22.53
CA GLY A 324 -15.07 -10.66 22.60
C GLY A 324 -14.30 -9.59 21.83
N LEU A 325 -13.00 -9.79 21.53
CA LEU A 325 -12.14 -8.84 20.84
C LEU A 325 -11.24 -9.53 19.81
N GLN A 326 -10.77 -8.77 18.81
CA GLN A 326 -9.78 -9.23 17.84
C GLN A 326 -8.37 -9.31 18.45
N GLN A 327 -7.57 -10.25 17.96
CA GLN A 327 -6.17 -10.41 18.35
C GLN A 327 -5.23 -9.36 17.74
N HIS A 328 -5.68 -8.60 16.74
CA HIS A 328 -4.94 -7.55 16.05
C HIS A 328 -3.55 -7.97 15.58
N ASN A 329 -3.50 -9.00 14.74
CA ASN A 329 -2.31 -9.51 14.09
C ASN A 329 -2.70 -10.22 12.80
N SER A 330 -2.37 -9.64 11.65
CA SER A 330 -2.76 -10.17 10.32
C SER A 330 -2.23 -11.55 10.05
N TYR A 331 -1.08 -11.92 10.61
CA TYR A 331 -0.51 -13.25 10.41
C TYR A 331 -1.29 -14.32 11.16
N LEU A 332 -1.61 -14.08 12.43
CA LEU A 332 -2.49 -14.96 13.20
C LEU A 332 -3.90 -15.00 12.59
N GLN A 333 -4.41 -13.85 12.17
CA GLN A 333 -5.69 -13.74 11.48
C GLN A 333 -5.74 -14.61 10.21
N ALA A 334 -4.64 -14.63 9.44
CA ALA A 334 -4.57 -15.45 8.23
C ALA A 334 -4.71 -16.96 8.53
N PHE A 335 -4.18 -17.46 9.64
CA PHE A 335 -4.39 -18.85 10.06
C PHE A 335 -5.76 -19.09 10.65
N LEU A 336 -6.24 -18.18 11.51
CA LEU A 336 -7.54 -18.34 12.17
C LEU A 336 -8.70 -18.31 11.18
N VAL A 337 -8.62 -17.45 10.17
CA VAL A 337 -9.72 -17.24 9.22
C VAL A 337 -9.62 -18.17 8.01
N TYR A 338 -8.40 -18.49 7.55
CA TYR A 338 -8.19 -19.19 6.28
C TYR A 338 -7.56 -20.58 6.47
N GLY A 339 -7.40 -21.04 7.73
CA GLY A 339 -6.75 -22.30 8.06
C GLY A 339 -5.25 -22.33 7.74
N TRP A 340 -4.61 -23.46 7.96
CA TRP A 340 -3.17 -23.59 7.75
C TRP A 340 -2.78 -23.39 6.28
N GLY A 341 -3.53 -23.95 5.34
CA GLY A 341 -3.25 -23.79 3.91
C GLY A 341 -3.33 -22.35 3.46
N GLY A 342 -4.37 -21.61 3.86
CA GLY A 342 -4.53 -20.20 3.57
C GLY A 342 -3.53 -19.32 4.32
N GLY A 343 -3.26 -19.61 5.60
CA GLY A 343 -2.27 -18.90 6.40
C GLY A 343 -0.86 -19.02 5.84
N LEU A 344 -0.43 -20.22 5.46
CA LEU A 344 0.88 -20.45 4.82
C LEU A 344 0.97 -19.76 3.46
N ALA A 345 -0.11 -19.78 2.66
CA ALA A 345 -0.16 -19.05 1.39
C ALA A 345 -0.03 -17.54 1.59
N TYR A 346 -0.68 -16.98 2.63
CA TYR A 346 -0.55 -15.56 2.99
C TYR A 346 0.89 -15.20 3.40
N ILE A 347 1.52 -16.00 4.26
CA ILE A 347 2.93 -15.81 4.64
C ILE A 347 3.84 -15.89 3.40
N ALA A 348 3.65 -16.88 2.54
CA ALA A 348 4.40 -17.03 1.30
C ALA A 348 4.19 -15.83 0.35
N LEU A 349 2.95 -15.29 0.28
CA LEU A 349 2.63 -14.10 -0.50
C LEU A 349 3.40 -12.87 0.01
N VAL A 350 3.40 -12.64 1.33
CA VAL A 350 4.13 -11.52 1.95
C VAL A 350 5.63 -11.65 1.70
N LEU A 351 6.22 -12.80 1.98
CA LEU A 351 7.66 -13.05 1.81
C LEU A 351 8.08 -12.93 0.34
N THR A 352 7.31 -13.53 -0.57
CA THR A 352 7.58 -13.41 -2.02
C THR A 352 7.51 -11.96 -2.47
N THR A 353 6.49 -11.21 -2.01
CA THR A 353 6.34 -9.79 -2.33
C THR A 353 7.53 -8.96 -1.82
N LEU A 354 8.04 -9.23 -0.61
CA LEU A 354 9.26 -8.61 -0.10
C LEU A 354 10.47 -8.88 -1.02
N VAL A 355 10.70 -10.16 -1.37
CA VAL A 355 11.85 -10.56 -2.19
C VAL A 355 11.80 -9.91 -3.58
N ILE A 356 10.67 -10.01 -4.28
CA ILE A 356 10.54 -9.44 -5.62
C ILE A 356 10.54 -7.90 -5.60
N GLY A 357 10.03 -7.30 -4.54
CA GLY A 357 10.05 -5.85 -4.33
C GLY A 357 11.47 -5.32 -4.20
N PHE A 358 12.36 -5.99 -3.44
CA PHE A 358 13.78 -5.64 -3.43
C PHE A 358 14.42 -5.79 -4.81
N ARG A 359 14.13 -6.88 -5.54
CA ARG A 359 14.62 -7.05 -6.91
C ARG A 359 14.17 -5.93 -7.84
N ALA A 360 12.89 -5.54 -7.79
CA ALA A 360 12.35 -4.44 -8.60
C ALA A 360 12.97 -3.09 -8.21
N ALA A 361 13.12 -2.82 -6.91
CA ALA A 361 13.68 -1.57 -6.40
C ALA A 361 15.17 -1.39 -6.76
N LEU A 362 15.94 -2.48 -6.83
CA LEU A 362 17.37 -2.46 -7.16
C LEU A 362 17.65 -2.63 -8.66
N THR A 363 16.64 -2.89 -9.49
CA THR A 363 16.81 -2.96 -10.95
C THR A 363 16.63 -1.57 -11.56
N SER A 364 17.65 -1.10 -12.30
CA SER A 364 17.59 0.21 -12.97
C SER A 364 16.57 0.19 -14.11
N THR A 365 15.45 0.89 -13.93
CA THR A 365 14.35 1.01 -14.89
C THR A 365 13.74 2.42 -14.84
N PRO A 366 13.02 2.88 -15.88
CA PRO A 366 12.33 4.17 -15.87
C PRO A 366 11.28 4.32 -14.75
N TRP A 367 10.83 3.21 -14.16
CA TRP A 367 9.84 3.16 -13.07
C TRP A 367 10.43 2.74 -11.72
N GLN A 368 11.75 2.69 -11.60
CA GLN A 368 12.45 2.29 -10.37
C GLN A 368 12.00 3.09 -9.14
N SER A 369 11.71 4.38 -9.29
CA SER A 369 11.22 5.23 -8.21
C SER A 369 9.93 4.73 -7.57
N PHE A 370 9.02 4.16 -8.37
CA PHE A 370 7.77 3.56 -7.87
C PHE A 370 8.03 2.25 -7.13
N ALA A 371 8.96 1.43 -7.63
CA ALA A 371 9.35 0.20 -6.96
C ALA A 371 10.04 0.49 -5.61
N ILE A 372 10.93 1.48 -5.55
CA ILE A 372 11.61 1.90 -4.30
C ILE A 372 10.58 2.39 -3.28
N THR A 373 9.69 3.31 -3.66
CA THR A 373 8.71 3.87 -2.72
C THR A 373 7.68 2.84 -2.26
N ALA A 374 7.20 1.98 -3.16
CA ALA A 374 6.27 0.92 -2.80
C ALA A 374 6.93 -0.14 -1.90
N GLN A 375 8.16 -0.57 -2.19
CA GLN A 375 8.90 -1.54 -1.36
C GLN A 375 9.17 -0.99 0.03
N ALA A 376 9.63 0.26 0.14
CA ALA A 376 9.86 0.90 1.43
C ALA A 376 8.57 0.97 2.27
N THR A 377 7.45 1.35 1.67
CA THR A 377 6.14 1.35 2.33
C THR A 377 5.71 -0.06 2.71
N PHE A 378 5.91 -1.05 1.84
CA PHE A 378 5.50 -2.42 2.09
C PHE A 378 6.25 -3.05 3.27
N ILE A 379 7.53 -2.76 3.45
CA ILE A 379 8.30 -3.21 4.64
C ILE A 379 7.66 -2.69 5.92
N GLY A 380 7.30 -1.41 5.95
CA GLY A 380 6.65 -0.83 7.12
C GLY A 380 5.30 -1.45 7.44
N VAL A 381 4.43 -1.69 6.44
CA VAL A 381 3.13 -2.33 6.67
C VAL A 381 3.26 -3.80 7.08
N VAL A 382 4.26 -4.53 6.57
CA VAL A 382 4.56 -5.90 7.00
C VAL A 382 4.89 -5.95 8.50
N ILE A 383 5.64 -4.97 9.01
CA ILE A 383 5.95 -4.87 10.44
C ILE A 383 4.70 -4.43 11.24
N GLU A 384 3.94 -3.47 10.74
CA GLU A 384 2.70 -3.02 11.37
C GLU A 384 1.66 -4.15 11.50
N SER A 385 1.64 -5.09 10.55
CA SER A 385 0.74 -6.25 10.51
C SER A 385 0.88 -7.21 11.70
N PHE A 386 1.94 -7.12 12.50
CA PHE A 386 2.08 -7.84 13.77
C PHE A 386 1.22 -7.28 14.90
N VAL A 387 0.72 -6.06 14.76
CA VAL A 387 -0.02 -5.35 15.83
C VAL A 387 -1.37 -4.81 15.38
N ILE A 388 -1.75 -5.02 14.12
CA ILE A 388 -3.05 -4.63 13.56
C ILE A 388 -3.45 -5.54 12.39
N ASP A 389 -4.75 -5.57 12.07
CA ASP A 389 -5.31 -6.33 10.97
C ASP A 389 -5.25 -5.51 9.68
N THR A 390 -4.32 -5.84 8.78
CA THR A 390 -4.07 -5.14 7.50
C THR A 390 -4.65 -5.87 6.29
N ASP A 391 -5.15 -7.07 6.49
CA ASP A 391 -5.59 -8.03 5.47
C ASP A 391 -6.82 -7.59 4.66
N HIS A 392 -7.48 -6.48 5.05
CA HIS A 392 -8.56 -5.85 4.29
C HIS A 392 -8.30 -4.38 3.94
N TRP A 393 -7.06 -3.91 4.04
CA TRP A 393 -6.73 -2.54 3.67
C TRP A 393 -6.53 -2.40 2.15
N ARG A 394 -7.36 -1.61 1.49
CA ARG A 394 -7.30 -1.34 0.04
C ARG A 394 -5.91 -0.92 -0.45
N HIS A 395 -5.25 -0.03 0.30
CA HIS A 395 -3.91 0.45 -0.04
C HIS A 395 -2.82 -0.62 0.13
N TYR A 396 -3.01 -1.61 1.01
CA TYR A 396 -2.10 -2.76 1.12
C TYR A 396 -2.10 -3.62 -0.17
N PHE A 397 -3.28 -3.88 -0.71
CA PHE A 397 -3.45 -4.63 -1.97
C PHE A 397 -2.99 -3.82 -3.18
N LEU A 398 -3.16 -2.49 -3.18
CA LEU A 398 -2.58 -1.60 -4.18
C LEU A 398 -1.04 -1.64 -4.14
N LEU A 399 -0.42 -1.62 -2.96
CA LEU A 399 1.04 -1.75 -2.80
C LEU A 399 1.55 -3.05 -3.40
N MET A 400 0.92 -4.19 -3.10
CA MET A 400 1.26 -5.47 -3.73
C MET A 400 1.12 -5.39 -5.25
N GLY A 401 0.04 -4.81 -5.77
CA GLY A 401 -0.16 -4.60 -7.20
C GLY A 401 0.95 -3.77 -7.86
N ILE A 402 1.42 -2.70 -7.19
CA ILE A 402 2.55 -1.89 -7.68
C ILE A 402 3.84 -2.72 -7.69
N ILE A 403 4.14 -3.45 -6.61
CA ILE A 403 5.38 -4.24 -6.49
C ILE A 403 5.41 -5.34 -7.54
N TRP A 404 4.37 -6.16 -7.64
CA TRP A 404 4.31 -7.25 -8.61
C TRP A 404 4.29 -6.75 -10.05
N GLY A 405 3.57 -5.67 -10.35
CA GLY A 405 3.52 -5.06 -11.67
C GLY A 405 4.87 -4.48 -12.09
N THR A 406 5.52 -3.70 -11.23
CA THR A 406 6.84 -3.12 -11.49
C THR A 406 7.93 -4.18 -11.59
N TYR A 407 7.86 -5.26 -10.79
CA TYR A 407 8.75 -6.42 -10.89
C TYR A 407 8.58 -7.14 -12.23
N ALA A 408 7.36 -7.50 -12.62
CA ALA A 408 7.10 -8.18 -13.89
C ALA A 408 7.58 -7.36 -15.10
N ALA A 409 7.38 -6.03 -15.05
CA ALA A 409 7.91 -5.11 -16.05
C ALA A 409 9.45 -5.07 -16.05
N ALA A 410 10.09 -4.99 -14.86
CA ALA A 410 11.55 -4.91 -14.71
C ALA A 410 12.26 -6.16 -15.27
N MET A 411 11.70 -7.34 -15.04
CA MET A 411 12.27 -8.60 -15.55
C MET A 411 12.17 -8.75 -17.08
N ARG A 412 11.46 -7.87 -17.76
CA ARG A 412 11.38 -7.80 -19.24
C ARG A 412 12.15 -6.63 -19.83
N TYR A 413 12.55 -5.69 -18.97
CA TYR A 413 13.23 -4.49 -19.41
C TYR A 413 14.61 -4.82 -19.98
N ARG A 414 14.87 -4.33 -21.19
CA ARG A 414 16.21 -4.38 -21.83
C ARG A 414 16.65 -2.95 -22.10
N PRO A 415 17.74 -2.49 -21.50
CA PRO A 415 18.32 -1.18 -21.80
C PRO A 415 18.63 -1.08 -23.30
N GLY A 416 18.23 0.02 -23.95
CA GLY A 416 18.46 0.23 -25.39
C GLY A 416 17.37 -0.29 -26.33
N ALA A 417 16.38 -1.03 -25.86
CA ALA A 417 15.18 -1.31 -26.65
C ALA A 417 14.35 -0.02 -26.76
N THR A 418 14.29 0.57 -27.94
CA THR A 418 13.47 1.77 -28.19
C THR A 418 12.02 1.45 -27.88
N PHE A 419 11.50 1.96 -26.77
CA PHE A 419 10.07 2.06 -26.54
C PHE A 419 9.54 3.14 -27.51
N ARG A 420 9.08 2.76 -28.70
CA ARG A 420 8.27 3.64 -29.51
C ARG A 420 6.95 3.86 -28.75
N ALA A 421 6.71 5.13 -28.40
CA ALA A 421 5.50 5.62 -27.74
C ALA A 421 4.24 5.39 -28.58
#